data_1af163884126e814455c79ab4c216e24
#
_entry.id   1af163884126e814455c79ab4c216e24
#
_cell.length_a   1.000
_cell.length_b   1.000
_cell.length_c   1.000
_cell.angle_alpha   90.00
_cell.angle_beta   90.00
_cell.angle_gamma   90.00
#
_symmetry.space_group_name_H-M   'P 1'
#
loop_
_entity.id
_entity.type
_entity.pdbx_description
1 polymer ?
#
loop_
_entity_poly.entity_id
_entity_poly.type
_entity_poly.pdbx_seq_one_letter_code
_entity_poly.pdbx_strand_id
1 'polypeptide(L)'
;RDERMRGKDNQWVRPHPGPFVWNKIESKKGEFYWQDADKYVVYAQDHNQTILATIWPYANWEQKSCKRKKARSPFGKRFSKYLSKPCSMEDYKNFLLKLVDRYDGDGNNDMPGLTKPIQHWEIMNEPEFKMFFKGKEEDFVEIFNFSSKIIKEKQKSAVIVMAGAAGMFPENKKYWKSALPKIKD
;
A
#
# COMPACT_ATOMS: atom_id res chain seq x y z
N ARG A 1 -28.26 -12.74 16.24
CA ARG A 1 -27.69 -12.01 15.07
C ARG A 1 -28.12 -10.58 15.23
N ASP A 2 -27.17 -9.68 15.44
CA ASP A 2 -27.44 -8.30 15.81
C ASP A 2 -27.78 -7.48 14.55
N GLU A 3 -29.08 -7.26 14.30
CA GLU A 3 -29.59 -6.43 13.20
C GLU A 3 -29.21 -4.95 13.33
N ARG A 4 -28.62 -4.54 14.46
CA ARG A 4 -28.21 -3.17 14.76
C ARG A 4 -26.95 -2.71 13.99
N MET A 5 -26.24 -3.63 13.33
CA MET A 5 -25.04 -3.31 12.52
C MET A 5 -25.31 -3.16 11.03
N ARG A 6 -26.56 -3.18 10.60
CA ARG A 6 -26.95 -2.82 9.22
C ARG A 6 -27.20 -1.31 9.10
N GLY A 7 -26.20 -0.51 9.48
CA GLY A 7 -26.18 0.90 9.11
C GLY A 7 -26.04 1.02 7.60
N LYS A 8 -26.93 1.80 6.97
CA LYS A 8 -26.85 2.15 5.54
C LYS A 8 -25.64 3.06 5.22
N ASP A 9 -24.83 3.37 6.21
CA ASP A 9 -23.70 4.28 6.07
C ASP A 9 -22.48 3.54 5.53
N ASN A 10 -21.84 4.13 4.54
CA ASN A 10 -20.62 3.64 3.95
C ASN A 10 -19.50 3.57 5.02
N GLN A 11 -19.15 2.37 5.44
CA GLN A 11 -18.11 2.16 6.45
C GLN A 11 -16.73 2.14 5.81
N TRP A 12 -15.78 2.83 6.44
CA TRP A 12 -14.39 2.77 6.04
C TRP A 12 -13.69 1.57 6.68
N VAL A 13 -12.91 0.87 5.85
CA VAL A 13 -12.03 -0.22 6.31
C VAL A 13 -10.60 0.03 5.84
N ARG A 14 -9.66 -0.15 6.74
CA ARG A 14 -8.23 -0.03 6.49
C ARG A 14 -7.55 -1.33 6.87
N PRO A 15 -7.33 -2.24 5.91
CA PRO A 15 -6.64 -3.50 6.19
C PRO A 15 -5.17 -3.23 6.52
N HIS A 16 -4.71 -3.66 7.70
CA HIS A 16 -3.34 -3.42 8.14
C HIS A 16 -2.69 -4.70 8.68
N PRO A 17 -1.56 -5.18 8.10
CA PRO A 17 -0.89 -4.69 6.90
C PRO A 17 -1.70 -4.92 5.62
N GLY A 18 -2.76 -5.71 5.68
CA GLY A 18 -3.69 -5.97 4.60
C GLY A 18 -3.14 -6.86 3.47
N PRO A 19 -3.93 -6.97 2.39
CA PRO A 19 -3.57 -7.78 1.24
C PRO A 19 -2.67 -7.04 0.23
N PHE A 20 -2.62 -5.70 0.28
CA PHE A 20 -1.93 -4.87 -0.74
C PHE A 20 -0.43 -4.73 -0.47
N VAL A 21 0.20 -5.83 -0.08
CA VAL A 21 1.65 -5.94 0.13
C VAL A 21 2.27 -6.47 -1.14
N TRP A 22 3.25 -5.77 -1.70
CA TRP A 22 3.93 -6.21 -2.93
C TRP A 22 4.40 -7.67 -2.85
N ASN A 23 5.05 -8.06 -1.75
CA ASN A 23 5.52 -9.45 -1.57
C ASN A 23 4.42 -10.50 -1.54
N LYS A 24 3.17 -10.13 -1.17
CA LYS A 24 2.04 -11.06 -1.19
C LYS A 24 1.48 -11.24 -2.60
N ILE A 25 1.39 -10.13 -3.32
CA ILE A 25 0.83 -10.10 -4.67
C ILE A 25 1.84 -10.60 -5.69
N GLU A 26 3.11 -10.22 -5.57
CA GLU A 26 4.18 -10.62 -6.48
C GLU A 26 5.34 -11.19 -5.66
N SER A 27 5.20 -12.44 -5.21
CA SER A 27 6.24 -13.13 -4.44
C SER A 27 7.46 -13.55 -5.27
N LYS A 28 7.29 -13.64 -6.60
CA LYS A 28 8.33 -13.82 -7.61
C LYS A 28 8.08 -12.82 -8.75
N LYS A 29 9.14 -12.33 -9.35
CA LYS A 29 9.08 -11.32 -10.42
C LYS A 29 8.17 -11.78 -11.57
N GLY A 30 7.14 -10.96 -11.88
CA GLY A 30 6.19 -11.20 -12.96
C GLY A 30 5.08 -12.21 -12.65
N GLU A 31 5.10 -12.87 -11.48
CA GLU A 31 4.05 -13.80 -11.07
C GLU A 31 3.12 -13.13 -10.04
N PHE A 32 1.90 -12.80 -10.46
CA PHE A 32 0.91 -12.08 -9.63
C PHE A 32 -0.14 -13.02 -9.04
N TYR A 33 -0.31 -12.96 -7.72
CA TYR A 33 -1.23 -13.76 -6.92
C TYR A 33 -2.26 -12.84 -6.27
N TRP A 34 -3.46 -12.77 -6.83
CA TRP A 34 -4.49 -11.82 -6.43
C TRP A 34 -5.48 -12.36 -5.40
N GLN A 35 -5.50 -13.67 -5.16
CA GLN A 35 -6.56 -14.35 -4.42
C GLN A 35 -6.89 -13.74 -3.05
N ASP A 36 -5.87 -13.35 -2.28
CA ASP A 36 -6.10 -12.75 -0.96
C ASP A 36 -6.65 -11.32 -1.07
N ALA A 37 -6.17 -10.57 -2.06
CA ALA A 37 -6.61 -9.20 -2.31
C ALA A 37 -8.05 -9.19 -2.88
N ASP A 38 -8.33 -10.04 -3.86
CA ASP A 38 -9.66 -10.19 -4.45
C ASP A 38 -10.70 -10.59 -3.41
N LYS A 39 -10.42 -11.60 -2.59
CA LYS A 39 -11.33 -12.02 -1.49
C LYS A 39 -11.63 -10.88 -0.53
N TYR A 40 -10.64 -10.04 -0.22
CA TYR A 40 -10.85 -8.90 0.65
C TYR A 40 -11.72 -7.83 -0.01
N VAL A 41 -11.49 -7.55 -1.30
CA VAL A 41 -12.27 -6.56 -2.07
C VAL A 41 -13.72 -7.04 -2.22
N VAL A 42 -13.94 -8.30 -2.59
CA VAL A 42 -15.28 -8.91 -2.65
C VAL A 42 -16.00 -8.77 -1.30
N TYR A 43 -15.34 -9.15 -0.21
CA TYR A 43 -15.94 -9.01 1.13
C TYR A 43 -16.32 -7.56 1.44
N ALA A 44 -15.44 -6.61 1.14
CA ALA A 44 -15.70 -5.19 1.43
C ALA A 44 -16.87 -4.63 0.61
N GLN A 45 -16.95 -4.94 -0.70
CA GLN A 45 -18.05 -4.47 -1.52
C GLN A 45 -19.39 -5.10 -1.13
N ASP A 46 -19.41 -6.39 -0.76
CA ASP A 46 -20.63 -7.10 -0.30
C ASP A 46 -21.16 -6.52 1.03
N HIS A 47 -20.29 -5.87 1.83
CA HIS A 47 -20.66 -5.22 3.09
C HIS A 47 -20.77 -3.68 2.98
N ASN A 48 -20.81 -3.14 1.76
CA ASN A 48 -20.84 -1.70 1.48
C ASN A 48 -19.72 -0.91 2.16
N GLN A 49 -18.51 -1.49 2.23
CA GLN A 49 -17.35 -0.84 2.84
C GLN A 49 -16.52 -0.11 1.79
N THR A 50 -15.94 1.04 2.18
CA THR A 50 -14.94 1.75 1.39
C THR A 50 -13.55 1.37 1.89
N ILE A 51 -12.70 0.93 0.99
CA ILE A 51 -11.33 0.50 1.33
C ILE A 51 -10.38 1.70 1.28
N LEU A 52 -9.66 1.94 2.38
CA LEU A 52 -8.39 2.65 2.37
C LEU A 52 -7.27 1.61 2.20
N ALA A 53 -6.75 1.49 0.99
CA ALA A 53 -5.78 0.46 0.64
C ALA A 53 -4.35 0.89 1.01
N THR A 54 -3.78 0.30 2.05
CA THR A 54 -2.38 0.55 2.43
C THR A 54 -1.43 -0.25 1.56
N ILE A 55 -0.68 0.43 0.69
CA ILE A 55 0.35 -0.16 -0.17
C ILE A 55 1.66 -0.30 0.58
N TRP A 56 2.24 -1.50 0.56
CA TRP A 56 3.55 -1.77 1.14
C TRP A 56 4.57 -2.11 0.04
N PRO A 57 5.59 -1.26 -0.16
CA PRO A 57 6.52 -1.31 -1.28
C PRO A 57 7.64 -2.34 -1.07
N TYR A 58 7.31 -3.51 -0.52
CA TYR A 58 8.32 -4.50 -0.13
C TYR A 58 8.08 -5.84 -0.83
N ALA A 59 9.04 -6.25 -1.66
CA ALA A 59 9.13 -7.60 -2.23
C ALA A 59 10.46 -8.26 -1.87
N ASN A 60 10.40 -9.51 -1.41
CA ASN A 60 11.60 -10.23 -0.95
C ASN A 60 12.60 -10.48 -2.08
N TRP A 61 12.09 -10.83 -3.27
CA TRP A 61 12.91 -11.13 -4.43
C TRP A 61 13.66 -9.87 -4.90
N GLU A 62 12.98 -8.74 -4.91
CA GLU A 62 13.46 -7.46 -5.38
C GLU A 62 14.55 -6.91 -4.42
N GLN A 63 14.26 -6.84 -3.11
CA GLN A 63 15.21 -6.31 -2.13
C GLN A 63 16.42 -7.24 -1.89
N LYS A 64 16.28 -8.53 -2.17
CA LYS A 64 17.41 -9.47 -2.17
C LYS A 64 18.37 -9.18 -3.33
N SER A 65 17.86 -8.72 -4.47
CA SER A 65 18.68 -8.46 -5.68
C SER A 65 19.77 -7.42 -5.44
N CYS A 66 19.47 -6.37 -4.66
CA CYS A 66 20.46 -5.34 -4.29
C CYS A 66 21.04 -5.54 -2.88
N LYS A 67 20.98 -6.76 -2.34
CA LYS A 67 21.62 -7.15 -1.06
C LYS A 67 21.12 -6.34 0.15
N ARG A 68 19.86 -5.90 0.16
CA ARG A 68 19.30 -5.22 1.34
C ARG A 68 19.40 -6.11 2.57
N LYS A 69 19.61 -5.49 3.73
CA LYS A 69 19.64 -6.20 5.02
C LYS A 69 18.24 -6.68 5.40
N LYS A 70 18.14 -7.95 5.82
CA LYS A 70 16.92 -8.50 6.37
C LYS A 70 16.52 -7.74 7.64
N ALA A 71 15.24 -7.55 7.83
CA ALA A 71 14.67 -6.95 9.01
C ALA A 71 13.67 -7.91 9.67
N ARG A 72 13.48 -7.76 10.98
CA ARG A 72 12.42 -8.46 11.68
C ARG A 72 11.10 -7.71 11.45
N SER A 73 10.21 -8.30 10.66
CA SER A 73 8.89 -7.72 10.45
C SER A 73 7.99 -7.97 11.67
N PRO A 74 7.22 -6.97 12.14
CA PRO A 74 6.21 -7.17 13.19
C PRO A 74 5.07 -8.10 12.76
N PHE A 75 4.86 -8.28 11.45
CA PHE A 75 3.78 -9.09 10.87
C PHE A 75 4.22 -10.51 10.48
N GLY A 76 5.41 -10.94 10.92
CA GLY A 76 5.92 -12.28 10.67
C GLY A 76 6.24 -12.57 9.20
N LYS A 77 6.23 -13.88 8.84
CA LYS A 77 6.69 -14.37 7.53
C LYS A 77 5.80 -13.95 6.36
N ARG A 78 4.53 -13.62 6.61
CA ARG A 78 3.55 -13.27 5.57
C ARG A 78 3.69 -11.84 5.03
N PHE A 79 4.49 -11.01 5.67
CA PHE A 79 4.72 -9.64 5.22
C PHE A 79 5.92 -9.59 4.26
N SER A 80 7.05 -9.08 4.73
CA SER A 80 8.32 -9.07 4.00
C SER A 80 9.47 -9.31 4.96
N LYS A 81 10.53 -9.93 4.47
CA LYS A 81 11.79 -10.06 5.21
C LYS A 81 12.65 -8.80 5.12
N TYR A 82 12.23 -7.82 4.32
CA TYR A 82 12.95 -6.58 4.08
C TYR A 82 11.97 -5.42 4.21
N LEU A 83 12.44 -4.29 4.72
CA LEU A 83 11.65 -3.10 5.00
C LEU A 83 12.37 -1.84 4.50
N SER A 84 13.04 -1.94 3.36
CA SER A 84 13.80 -0.82 2.77
C SER A 84 13.13 -0.31 1.50
N LYS A 85 13.56 0.86 1.04
CA LYS A 85 13.14 1.36 -0.28
C LYS A 85 13.41 0.32 -1.37
N PRO A 86 12.52 0.18 -2.36
CA PRO A 86 12.77 -0.64 -3.54
C PRO A 86 14.14 -0.38 -4.16
N CYS A 87 14.78 -1.43 -4.67
CA CYS A 87 16.03 -1.33 -5.38
C CYS A 87 15.79 -0.87 -6.82
N SER A 88 14.73 -1.39 -7.44
CA SER A 88 14.26 -1.04 -8.78
C SER A 88 12.93 -0.31 -8.68
N MET A 89 12.96 1.00 -8.90
CA MET A 89 11.72 1.79 -8.97
C MET A 89 10.88 1.43 -10.21
N GLU A 90 11.50 0.86 -11.27
CA GLU A 90 10.76 0.36 -12.43
C GLU A 90 9.98 -0.92 -12.11
N ASP A 91 10.56 -1.88 -11.38
CA ASP A 91 9.83 -3.06 -10.93
C ASP A 91 8.69 -2.67 -9.98
N TYR A 92 8.93 -1.69 -9.09
CA TYR A 92 7.89 -1.15 -8.22
C TYR A 92 6.77 -0.44 -9.01
N LYS A 93 7.12 0.32 -10.04
CA LYS A 93 6.15 0.92 -10.96
C LYS A 93 5.26 -0.14 -11.62
N ASN A 94 5.86 -1.21 -12.13
CA ASN A 94 5.11 -2.29 -12.76
C ASN A 94 4.12 -2.93 -11.80
N PHE A 95 4.52 -3.14 -10.53
CA PHE A 95 3.61 -3.59 -9.48
C PHE A 95 2.47 -2.60 -9.24
N LEU A 96 2.76 -1.30 -9.08
CA LEU A 96 1.74 -0.27 -8.86
C LEU A 96 0.72 -0.22 -10.00
N LEU A 97 1.20 -0.23 -11.25
CA LEU A 97 0.33 -0.21 -12.43
C LEU A 97 -0.61 -1.42 -12.45
N LYS A 98 -0.10 -2.63 -12.17
CA LYS A 98 -0.91 -3.84 -12.11
C LYS A 98 -1.89 -3.83 -10.94
N LEU A 99 -1.47 -3.29 -9.79
CA LEU A 99 -2.33 -3.19 -8.59
C LEU A 99 -3.51 -2.23 -8.85
N VAL A 100 -3.23 -1.06 -9.39
CA VAL A 100 -4.27 -0.04 -9.67
C VAL A 100 -5.19 -0.52 -10.78
N ASP A 101 -4.65 -1.00 -11.91
CA ASP A 101 -5.37 -1.54 -13.06
C ASP A 101 -6.39 -2.63 -12.69
N ARG A 102 -6.09 -3.41 -11.62
CA ARG A 102 -6.99 -4.46 -11.15
C ARG A 102 -8.19 -3.95 -10.36
N TYR A 103 -8.09 -2.77 -9.74
CA TYR A 103 -9.11 -2.29 -8.80
C TYR A 103 -9.60 -0.87 -9.08
N ASP A 104 -9.23 -0.25 -10.22
CA ASP A 104 -9.64 1.12 -10.54
C ASP A 104 -11.04 1.24 -11.16
N GLY A 105 -11.59 0.14 -11.66
CA GLY A 105 -12.96 0.07 -12.18
C GLY A 105 -13.14 0.76 -13.52
N ASP A 106 -12.09 0.82 -14.34
CA ASP A 106 -12.14 1.44 -15.68
C ASP A 106 -12.67 0.47 -16.76
N GLY A 107 -12.94 -0.79 -16.41
CA GLY A 107 -13.42 -1.84 -17.29
C GLY A 107 -12.31 -2.63 -18.00
N ASN A 108 -11.04 -2.29 -17.77
CA ASN A 108 -9.90 -2.96 -18.40
C ASN A 108 -9.06 -3.70 -17.35
N ASN A 109 -8.92 -5.00 -17.49
CA ASN A 109 -8.17 -5.86 -16.56
C ASN A 109 -8.63 -5.81 -15.09
N ASP A 110 -9.82 -5.30 -14.85
CA ASP A 110 -10.43 -5.27 -13.52
C ASP A 110 -10.54 -6.67 -12.89
N MET A 111 -10.56 -6.70 -11.57
CA MET A 111 -10.95 -7.91 -10.84
C MET A 111 -12.35 -8.38 -11.31
N PRO A 112 -12.53 -9.66 -11.69
CA PRO A 112 -13.84 -10.17 -12.04
C PRO A 112 -14.87 -9.91 -10.93
N GLY A 113 -16.00 -9.27 -11.29
CA GLY A 113 -17.05 -8.90 -10.34
C GLY A 113 -16.74 -7.67 -9.48
N LEU A 114 -15.79 -6.83 -9.88
CA LEU A 114 -15.55 -5.54 -9.22
C LEU A 114 -16.76 -4.62 -9.45
N THR A 115 -17.39 -4.20 -8.35
CA THR A 115 -18.55 -3.28 -8.38
C THR A 115 -18.28 -1.98 -7.62
N LYS A 116 -17.27 -1.98 -6.75
CA LYS A 116 -16.86 -0.82 -5.96
C LYS A 116 -15.35 -0.63 -6.07
N PRO A 117 -14.87 0.23 -7.00
CA PRO A 117 -13.45 0.48 -7.21
C PRO A 117 -12.75 1.01 -5.96
N ILE A 118 -11.46 0.71 -5.85
CA ILE A 118 -10.60 1.33 -4.82
C ILE A 118 -10.16 2.69 -5.34
N GLN A 119 -10.49 3.74 -4.59
CA GLN A 119 -10.10 5.11 -4.92
C GLN A 119 -9.10 5.70 -3.93
N HIS A 120 -8.96 5.14 -2.74
CA HIS A 120 -8.13 5.67 -1.66
C HIS A 120 -6.92 4.77 -1.43
N TRP A 121 -5.75 5.29 -1.78
CA TRP A 121 -4.48 4.58 -1.74
C TRP A 121 -3.55 5.22 -0.72
N GLU A 122 -3.32 4.54 0.39
CA GLU A 122 -2.38 4.97 1.41
C GLU A 122 -0.99 4.39 1.12
N ILE A 123 0.02 5.23 1.12
CA ILE A 123 1.40 4.81 0.83
C ILE A 123 2.14 4.56 2.13
N MET A 124 2.32 3.30 2.48
CA MET A 124 2.98 2.82 3.70
C MET A 124 2.21 3.13 4.99
N ASN A 125 2.80 2.82 6.13
CA ASN A 125 2.36 3.17 7.48
C ASN A 125 3.58 3.44 8.35
N GLU A 126 3.54 4.49 9.15
CA GLU A 126 4.53 4.85 10.17
C GLU A 126 5.98 4.72 9.67
N PRO A 127 6.37 5.39 8.55
CA PRO A 127 7.70 5.22 7.95
C PRO A 127 8.82 5.76 8.84
N GLU A 128 8.51 6.61 9.81
CA GLU A 128 9.45 7.08 10.83
C GLU A 128 9.82 5.97 11.83
N PHE A 129 9.01 4.91 11.90
CA PHE A 129 9.22 3.83 12.87
C PHE A 129 10.02 2.69 12.26
N LYS A 130 11.20 2.41 12.80
CA LYS A 130 12.16 1.44 12.23
C LYS A 130 11.66 -0.01 12.17
N MET A 131 10.56 -0.34 12.84
CA MET A 131 9.92 -1.65 12.69
C MET A 131 9.12 -1.78 11.39
N PHE A 132 8.71 -0.66 10.78
CA PHE A 132 7.97 -0.65 9.52
C PHE A 132 8.83 -0.24 8.33
N PHE A 133 9.81 0.65 8.53
CA PHE A 133 10.69 1.11 7.46
C PHE A 133 12.15 1.29 7.93
N LYS A 134 13.10 0.75 7.16
CA LYS A 134 14.53 0.83 7.44
C LYS A 134 15.25 1.92 6.64
N GLY A 135 14.51 2.68 5.84
CA GLY A 135 15.03 3.82 5.10
C GLY A 135 15.12 5.10 5.92
N LYS A 136 15.53 6.17 5.25
CA LYS A 136 15.51 7.55 5.75
C LYS A 136 14.23 8.26 5.31
N GLU A 137 14.00 9.48 5.79
CA GLU A 137 12.87 10.30 5.37
C GLU A 137 12.90 10.60 3.87
N GLU A 138 14.08 10.81 3.26
CA GLU A 138 14.20 11.04 1.82
C GLU A 138 13.76 9.81 1.01
N ASP A 139 14.07 8.60 1.48
CA ASP A 139 13.64 7.35 0.85
C ASP A 139 12.10 7.24 0.87
N PHE A 140 11.46 7.63 1.97
CA PHE A 140 10.00 7.66 2.08
C PHE A 140 9.39 8.69 1.12
N VAL A 141 9.92 9.91 1.11
CA VAL A 141 9.47 10.99 0.21
C VAL A 141 9.56 10.56 -1.25
N GLU A 142 10.66 9.90 -1.64
CA GLU A 142 10.83 9.37 -2.99
C GLU A 142 9.76 8.31 -3.32
N ILE A 143 9.55 7.34 -2.41
CA ILE A 143 8.50 6.32 -2.58
C ILE A 143 7.13 6.98 -2.71
N PHE A 144 6.81 7.91 -1.83
CA PHE A 144 5.51 8.57 -1.79
C PHE A 144 5.25 9.34 -3.10
N ASN A 145 6.14 10.26 -3.47
CA ASN A 145 6.00 11.08 -4.68
C ASN A 145 5.94 10.23 -5.95
N PHE A 146 6.76 9.19 -6.01
CA PHE A 146 6.75 8.25 -7.12
C PHE A 146 5.43 7.49 -7.21
N SER A 147 4.95 6.94 -6.09
CA SER A 147 3.67 6.22 -6.04
C SER A 147 2.49 7.11 -6.38
N SER A 148 2.43 8.31 -5.81
CA SER A 148 1.39 9.31 -6.09
C SER A 148 1.30 9.60 -7.58
N LYS A 149 2.43 9.90 -8.21
CA LYS A 149 2.50 10.16 -9.66
C LYS A 149 1.96 8.98 -10.47
N ILE A 150 2.47 7.78 -10.25
CA ILE A 150 2.10 6.58 -11.04
C ILE A 150 0.62 6.22 -10.85
N ILE A 151 0.13 6.27 -9.61
CA ILE A 151 -1.29 5.97 -9.32
C ILE A 151 -2.20 6.99 -9.98
N LYS A 152 -1.89 8.30 -9.87
CA LYS A 152 -2.70 9.36 -10.49
C LYS A 152 -2.64 9.37 -12.01
N GLU A 153 -1.53 8.97 -12.62
CA GLU A 153 -1.42 8.78 -14.07
C GLU A 153 -2.33 7.64 -14.57
N LYS A 154 -2.45 6.54 -13.81
CA LYS A 154 -3.31 5.40 -14.16
C LYS A 154 -4.78 5.66 -13.79
N GLN A 155 -5.05 6.21 -12.60
CA GLN A 155 -6.40 6.48 -12.07
C GLN A 155 -6.49 7.95 -11.63
N LYS A 156 -7.00 8.82 -12.51
CA LYS A 156 -7.08 10.27 -12.25
C LYS A 156 -7.93 10.63 -11.02
N SER A 157 -8.95 9.82 -10.72
CA SER A 157 -9.83 9.99 -9.56
C SER A 157 -9.22 9.51 -8.24
N ALA A 158 -8.04 8.89 -8.27
CA ALA A 158 -7.39 8.37 -7.07
C ALA A 158 -7.13 9.46 -6.03
N VAL A 159 -7.43 9.15 -4.78
CA VAL A 159 -7.05 9.95 -3.61
C VAL A 159 -5.82 9.28 -2.97
N ILE A 160 -4.71 10.00 -2.97
CA ILE A 160 -3.48 9.51 -2.35
C ILE A 160 -3.46 9.95 -0.90
N VAL A 161 -3.35 8.99 -0.01
CA VAL A 161 -3.32 9.21 1.44
C VAL A 161 -1.90 9.01 1.95
N MET A 162 -1.43 9.98 2.72
CA MET A 162 -0.12 9.91 3.34
C MET A 162 -0.14 8.81 4.43
N ALA A 163 1.01 8.17 4.62
CA ALA A 163 1.21 7.21 5.69
C ALA A 163 0.78 7.76 7.06
N GLY A 164 0.12 6.91 7.84
CA GLY A 164 -0.16 7.24 9.24
C GLY A 164 1.14 7.48 10.01
N ALA A 165 1.12 8.40 10.98
CA ALA A 165 2.24 8.69 11.86
C ALA A 165 2.13 7.87 13.16
N ALA A 166 3.26 7.34 13.65
CA ALA A 166 3.33 6.55 14.89
C ALA A 166 3.14 7.38 16.17
N GLY A 167 2.92 8.68 16.04
CA GLY A 167 2.69 9.59 17.13
C GLY A 167 3.57 10.85 17.04
N MET A 168 3.37 11.76 17.99
CA MET A 168 3.98 13.11 17.97
C MET A 168 5.19 13.23 18.91
N PHE A 169 5.94 12.16 19.10
CA PHE A 169 7.21 12.19 19.84
C PHE A 169 8.24 13.10 19.14
N PRO A 170 9.22 13.67 19.88
CA PRO A 170 10.19 14.61 19.30
C PRO A 170 10.90 14.11 18.04
N GLU A 171 11.32 12.84 18.04
CA GLU A 171 11.99 12.19 16.91
C GLU A 171 11.09 12.11 15.70
N ASN A 172 9.82 11.72 15.89
CA ASN A 172 8.82 11.62 14.84
C ASN A 172 8.48 13.00 14.27
N LYS A 173 8.35 14.01 15.13
CA LYS A 173 8.17 15.41 14.68
C LYS A 173 9.32 15.87 13.80
N LYS A 174 10.56 15.54 14.15
CA LYS A 174 11.74 15.87 13.33
C LYS A 174 11.66 15.20 11.96
N TYR A 175 11.30 13.91 11.91
CA TYR A 175 11.10 13.18 10.68
C TYR A 175 10.06 13.87 9.78
N TRP A 176 8.88 14.12 10.31
CA TRP A 176 7.77 14.70 9.54
C TRP A 176 8.02 16.17 9.15
N LYS A 177 8.68 16.97 9.98
CA LYS A 177 9.13 18.33 9.62
C LYS A 177 10.08 18.33 8.41
N SER A 178 10.91 17.29 8.28
CA SER A 178 11.81 17.13 7.13
C SER A 178 11.10 16.57 5.90
N ALA A 179 10.18 15.62 6.07
CA ALA A 179 9.52 14.92 4.97
C ALA A 179 8.41 15.76 4.30
N LEU A 180 7.50 16.34 5.11
CA LEU A 180 6.29 17.01 4.60
C LEU A 180 6.53 18.10 3.56
N PRO A 181 7.52 19.02 3.71
CA PRO A 181 7.75 20.05 2.71
C PRO A 181 8.24 19.54 1.33
N LYS A 182 8.65 18.27 1.27
CA LYS A 182 9.19 17.63 0.06
C LYS A 182 8.16 16.73 -0.64
N ILE A 183 7.00 16.52 0.00
CA ILE A 183 5.89 15.77 -0.59
C ILE A 183 5.23 16.66 -1.65
N LYS A 184 4.99 16.06 -2.82
CA LYS A 184 4.35 16.72 -3.97
C LYS A 184 2.92 16.20 -4.12
N ASP A 185 2.01 17.09 -4.45
CA ASP A 185 0.62 16.77 -4.79
C ASP A 185 0.51 16.05 -6.15
#